data_bc51e378fd4ea79e9e256ccdd81a5c97
#
_entry.id   bc51e378fd4ea79e9e256ccdd81a5c97
#
_cell.length_a   1.000
_cell.length_b   1.000
_cell.length_c   1.000
_cell.angle_alpha   90.00
_cell.angle_beta   90.00
_cell.angle_gamma   90.00
#
_symmetry.space_group_name_H-M   'P 1'
#
loop_
_entity.id
_entity.type
_entity.pdbx_description
1 polymer ?
#
loop_
_entity_poly.entity_id
_entity_poly.type
_entity_poly.pdbx_seq_one_letter_code
_entity_poly.pdbx_strand_id
1 'polypeptide(L)'
;MGIPAAKTTAANLDLICEQLAASQRPLILDEADYLVAKAGMVELVRDIYEGSQSPIMLVGEEMLPNKLKKYERFHGRVLNWLPAQPVSADDAALLAQAYAPDVAIGADVLAHIVDIAHGSVRRVTVNLVNLAEAAAVAGVDALDMAALKRLPGFEFYRGESPKRVMNVRMAFLQQLR
;
A
#
# COMPACT_ATOMS: atom_id res chain seq x y z
N MET A 1 -8.78 13.97 -13.56
CA MET A 1 -8.45 14.57 -14.86
C MET A 1 -9.20 15.89 -15.09
N GLY A 2 -10.28 16.18 -14.36
CA GLY A 2 -11.04 17.44 -14.46
C GLY A 2 -11.90 17.58 -15.71
N ILE A 3 -12.10 16.50 -16.45
CA ILE A 3 -12.97 16.48 -17.65
C ILE A 3 -14.40 16.08 -17.25
N PRO A 4 -15.44 16.72 -17.83
CA PRO A 4 -16.82 16.32 -17.58
C PRO A 4 -17.09 14.94 -18.17
N ALA A 5 -17.86 14.12 -17.45
CA ALA A 5 -18.23 12.79 -17.93
C ALA A 5 -19.22 12.89 -19.09
N ALA A 6 -18.92 12.18 -20.18
CA ALA A 6 -19.84 12.02 -21.29
C ALA A 6 -20.88 10.91 -21.04
N LYS A 7 -21.92 10.86 -21.87
CA LYS A 7 -23.03 9.90 -21.71
C LYS A 7 -22.67 8.46 -22.10
N THR A 8 -21.63 8.26 -22.90
CA THR A 8 -21.24 6.93 -23.41
C THR A 8 -19.79 6.60 -23.06
N THR A 9 -19.46 5.31 -22.98
CA THR A 9 -18.09 4.83 -22.74
C THR A 9 -17.16 5.28 -23.87
N ALA A 10 -17.59 5.22 -25.13
CA ALA A 10 -16.79 5.65 -26.26
C ALA A 10 -16.43 7.14 -26.19
N ALA A 11 -17.41 8.02 -25.91
CA ALA A 11 -17.13 9.44 -25.77
C ALA A 11 -16.25 9.77 -24.55
N ASN A 12 -16.36 9.01 -23.45
CA ASN A 12 -15.43 9.14 -22.33
C ASN A 12 -14.01 8.71 -22.70
N LEU A 13 -13.87 7.65 -23.50
CA LEU A 13 -12.58 7.18 -23.99
C LEU A 13 -11.89 8.25 -24.83
N ASP A 14 -12.62 8.86 -25.79
CA ASP A 14 -12.10 9.93 -26.62
C ASP A 14 -11.60 11.12 -25.77
N LEU A 15 -12.43 11.59 -24.83
CA LEU A 15 -12.06 12.68 -23.90
C LEU A 15 -10.83 12.34 -23.05
N ILE A 16 -10.68 11.09 -22.58
CA ILE A 16 -9.53 10.64 -21.83
C ILE A 16 -8.28 10.67 -22.71
N CYS A 17 -8.38 10.14 -23.94
CA CYS A 17 -7.27 10.13 -24.89
C CYS A 17 -6.81 11.54 -25.26
N GLU A 18 -7.74 12.44 -25.58
CA GLU A 18 -7.45 13.85 -25.87
C GLU A 18 -6.76 14.54 -24.71
N GLN A 19 -7.27 14.36 -23.48
CA GLN A 19 -6.69 14.99 -22.30
C GLN A 19 -5.29 14.45 -21.96
N LEU A 20 -5.07 13.15 -22.10
CA LEU A 20 -3.75 12.55 -21.91
C LEU A 20 -2.77 13.02 -22.95
N ALA A 21 -3.16 13.01 -24.22
CA ALA A 21 -2.34 13.49 -25.34
C ALA A 21 -1.96 14.97 -25.19
N ALA A 22 -2.91 15.82 -24.77
CA ALA A 22 -2.68 17.24 -24.56
C ALA A 22 -1.79 17.53 -23.34
N SER A 23 -1.98 16.80 -22.25
CA SER A 23 -1.25 17.05 -20.99
C SER A 23 0.12 16.38 -20.94
N GLN A 24 0.37 15.38 -21.76
CA GLN A 24 1.57 14.52 -21.77
C GLN A 24 1.89 13.92 -20.39
N ARG A 25 0.90 13.78 -19.52
CA ARG A 25 1.05 13.20 -18.18
C ARG A 25 0.88 11.70 -18.24
N PRO A 26 1.66 10.93 -17.45
CA PRO A 26 1.45 9.49 -17.33
C PRO A 26 0.11 9.18 -16.67
N LEU A 27 -0.55 8.12 -17.14
CA LEU A 27 -1.73 7.54 -16.48
C LEU A 27 -1.25 6.45 -15.53
N ILE A 28 -1.57 6.58 -14.24
CA ILE A 28 -1.28 5.55 -13.23
C ILE A 28 -2.58 4.82 -12.92
N LEU A 29 -2.57 3.50 -13.12
CA LEU A 29 -3.69 2.61 -12.79
C LEU A 29 -3.26 1.72 -11.62
N ASP A 30 -3.75 2.06 -10.45
CA ASP A 30 -3.55 1.26 -9.24
C ASP A 30 -4.57 0.11 -9.17
N GLU A 31 -4.25 -0.94 -8.41
CA GLU A 31 -5.07 -2.16 -8.30
C GLU A 31 -5.35 -2.80 -9.68
N ALA A 32 -4.34 -2.78 -10.58
CA ALA A 32 -4.48 -3.20 -11.97
C ALA A 32 -4.89 -4.69 -12.13
N ASP A 33 -4.84 -5.47 -11.09
CA ASP A 33 -5.39 -6.83 -11.03
C ASP A 33 -6.88 -6.90 -11.36
N TYR A 34 -7.65 -5.85 -11.04
CA TYR A 34 -9.07 -5.75 -11.40
C TYR A 34 -9.31 -5.63 -12.90
N LEU A 35 -8.34 -5.13 -13.68
CA LEU A 35 -8.44 -5.08 -15.15
C LEU A 35 -8.55 -6.49 -15.73
N VAL A 36 -7.79 -7.43 -15.15
CA VAL A 36 -7.73 -8.82 -15.61
C VAL A 36 -8.99 -9.60 -15.23
N ALA A 37 -9.70 -9.17 -14.20
CA ALA A 37 -10.92 -9.81 -13.70
C ALA A 37 -12.15 -9.49 -14.57
N LYS A 38 -12.14 -8.39 -15.34
CA LYS A 38 -13.28 -7.96 -16.16
C LYS A 38 -12.94 -8.04 -17.65
N ALA A 39 -13.79 -8.73 -18.42
CA ALA A 39 -13.66 -8.78 -19.85
C ALA A 39 -13.68 -7.36 -20.46
N GLY A 40 -12.79 -7.12 -21.41
CA GLY A 40 -12.69 -5.84 -22.14
C GLY A 40 -11.93 -4.73 -21.42
N MET A 41 -11.60 -4.84 -20.13
CA MET A 41 -10.88 -3.76 -19.43
C MET A 41 -9.42 -3.67 -19.85
N VAL A 42 -8.79 -4.80 -20.16
CA VAL A 42 -7.40 -4.81 -20.65
C VAL A 42 -7.33 -4.18 -22.04
N GLU A 43 -8.30 -4.48 -22.89
CA GLU A 43 -8.44 -3.88 -24.23
C GLU A 43 -8.69 -2.38 -24.12
N LEU A 44 -9.53 -1.93 -23.18
CA LEU A 44 -9.79 -0.50 -22.95
C LEU A 44 -8.50 0.25 -22.57
N VAL A 45 -7.67 -0.31 -21.71
CA VAL A 45 -6.38 0.31 -21.34
C VAL A 45 -5.45 0.38 -22.55
N ARG A 46 -5.43 -0.66 -23.39
CA ARG A 46 -4.69 -0.63 -24.65
C ARG A 46 -5.19 0.47 -25.58
N ASP A 47 -6.50 0.61 -25.73
CA ASP A 47 -7.11 1.62 -26.58
C ASP A 47 -6.81 3.05 -26.08
N ILE A 48 -6.77 3.26 -24.75
CA ILE A 48 -6.29 4.52 -24.15
C ILE A 48 -4.83 4.79 -24.53
N TYR A 49 -3.96 3.78 -24.44
CA TYR A 49 -2.56 3.94 -24.83
C TYR A 49 -2.42 4.26 -26.33
N GLU A 50 -3.10 3.51 -27.19
CA GLU A 50 -3.03 3.69 -28.64
C GLU A 50 -3.62 5.05 -29.08
N GLY A 51 -4.69 5.50 -28.42
CA GLY A 51 -5.34 6.79 -28.73
C GLY A 51 -4.61 8.00 -28.14
N SER A 52 -3.95 7.88 -27.01
CA SER A 52 -3.28 9.01 -26.35
C SER A 52 -1.78 9.08 -26.58
N GLN A 53 -1.12 7.97 -26.90
CA GLN A 53 0.34 7.79 -26.92
C GLN A 53 1.04 8.21 -25.60
N SER A 54 0.28 8.27 -24.51
CA SER A 54 0.79 8.67 -23.19
C SER A 54 1.29 7.46 -22.40
N PRO A 55 2.35 7.59 -21.58
CA PRO A 55 2.83 6.50 -20.75
C PRO A 55 1.76 6.03 -19.80
N ILE A 56 1.60 4.70 -19.65
CA ILE A 56 0.70 4.09 -18.68
C ILE A 56 1.53 3.25 -17.70
N MET A 57 1.34 3.49 -16.40
CA MET A 57 1.91 2.69 -15.33
C MET A 57 0.80 1.84 -14.70
N LEU A 58 1.01 0.53 -14.66
CA LEU A 58 0.14 -0.40 -13.94
C LEU A 58 0.79 -0.75 -12.60
N VAL A 59 0.06 -0.57 -11.53
CA VAL A 59 0.45 -0.99 -10.18
C VAL A 59 -0.49 -2.11 -9.75
N GLY A 60 0.04 -3.22 -9.26
CA GLY A 60 -0.78 -4.38 -8.89
C GLY A 60 0.02 -5.41 -8.08
N GLU A 61 -0.59 -6.55 -7.83
CA GLU A 61 -0.01 -7.66 -7.09
C GLU A 61 1.14 -8.35 -7.84
N GLU A 62 1.96 -9.12 -7.12
CA GLU A 62 3.10 -9.89 -7.67
C GLU A 62 2.74 -10.74 -8.89
N MET A 63 1.50 -11.26 -8.92
CA MET A 63 1.03 -12.15 -9.98
C MET A 63 0.45 -11.41 -11.19
N LEU A 64 0.38 -10.08 -11.17
CA LEU A 64 -0.16 -9.29 -12.28
C LEU A 64 0.52 -9.60 -13.63
N PRO A 65 1.86 -9.71 -13.74
CA PRO A 65 2.52 -10.07 -14.99
C PRO A 65 2.05 -11.43 -15.52
N ASN A 66 1.89 -12.43 -14.64
CA ASN A 66 1.42 -13.75 -15.02
C ASN A 66 -0.05 -13.75 -15.44
N LYS A 67 -0.89 -12.99 -14.75
CA LYS A 67 -2.32 -12.82 -15.10
C LYS A 67 -2.49 -12.16 -16.48
N LEU A 68 -1.59 -11.24 -16.85
CA LEU A 68 -1.62 -10.54 -18.14
C LEU A 68 -1.08 -11.35 -19.32
N LYS A 69 -0.35 -12.44 -19.11
CA LYS A 69 0.15 -13.31 -20.20
C LYS A 69 -0.94 -13.82 -21.14
N LYS A 70 -2.16 -14.04 -20.65
CA LYS A 70 -3.30 -14.47 -21.48
C LYS A 70 -3.74 -13.41 -22.51
N TYR A 71 -3.32 -12.16 -22.34
CA TYR A 71 -3.57 -11.06 -23.25
C TYR A 71 -2.29 -10.72 -24.01
N GLU A 72 -1.89 -11.60 -24.91
CA GLU A 72 -0.59 -11.53 -25.62
C GLU A 72 -0.33 -10.16 -26.26
N ARG A 73 -1.34 -9.60 -26.95
CA ARG A 73 -1.23 -8.28 -27.61
C ARG A 73 -0.99 -7.13 -26.63
N PHE A 74 -1.51 -7.23 -25.42
CA PHE A 74 -1.29 -6.26 -24.36
C PHE A 74 0.07 -6.49 -23.70
N HIS A 75 0.34 -7.74 -23.33
CA HIS A 75 1.57 -8.14 -22.64
C HIS A 75 2.83 -7.77 -23.45
N GLY A 76 2.77 -7.94 -24.79
CA GLY A 76 3.86 -7.55 -25.70
C GLY A 76 4.12 -6.04 -25.81
N ARG A 77 3.25 -5.18 -25.26
CA ARG A 77 3.43 -3.72 -25.21
C ARG A 77 3.99 -3.24 -23.87
N VAL A 78 4.08 -4.12 -22.88
CA VAL A 78 4.66 -3.76 -21.58
C VAL A 78 6.18 -3.63 -21.75
N LEU A 79 6.67 -2.43 -21.51
CA LEU A 79 8.08 -2.09 -21.72
C LEU A 79 8.97 -2.72 -20.64
N ASN A 80 8.50 -2.71 -19.37
CA ASN A 80 9.28 -3.20 -18.25
C ASN A 80 8.38 -3.68 -17.11
N TRP A 81 8.89 -4.65 -16.33
CA TRP A 81 8.29 -5.17 -15.12
C TRP A 81 9.22 -4.87 -13.94
N LEU A 82 8.75 -4.07 -12.99
CA LEU A 82 9.53 -3.66 -11.83
C LEU A 82 8.94 -4.31 -10.58
N PRO A 83 9.61 -5.32 -10.00
CA PRO A 83 9.17 -5.88 -8.73
C PRO A 83 9.44 -4.87 -7.60
N ALA A 84 8.41 -4.59 -6.78
CA ALA A 84 8.59 -3.82 -5.56
C ALA A 84 9.55 -4.56 -4.63
N GLN A 85 10.52 -3.82 -4.07
CA GLN A 85 11.48 -4.39 -3.11
C GLN A 85 10.88 -4.39 -1.70
N PRO A 86 11.26 -5.36 -0.84
CA PRO A 86 10.97 -5.28 0.58
C PRO A 86 11.55 -3.99 1.19
N VAL A 87 10.87 -3.44 2.18
CA VAL A 87 11.34 -2.25 2.88
C VAL A 87 12.68 -2.54 3.58
N SER A 88 13.65 -1.65 3.39
CA SER A 88 14.97 -1.71 4.03
C SER A 88 15.00 -0.90 5.35
N ALA A 89 16.12 -1.01 6.10
CA ALA A 89 16.33 -0.19 7.28
C ALA A 89 16.45 1.32 6.94
N ASP A 90 17.05 1.64 5.79
CA ASP A 90 17.15 3.02 5.32
C ASP A 90 15.78 3.59 4.95
N ASP A 91 14.93 2.80 4.30
CA ASP A 91 13.55 3.17 4.01
C ASP A 91 12.76 3.39 5.32
N ALA A 92 12.96 2.53 6.32
CA ALA A 92 12.31 2.68 7.62
C ALA A 92 12.74 3.97 8.34
N ALA A 93 14.02 4.37 8.21
CA ALA A 93 14.51 5.64 8.75
C ALA A 93 13.88 6.85 8.07
N LEU A 94 13.71 6.81 6.75
CA LEU A 94 12.99 7.85 5.99
C LEU A 94 11.50 7.90 6.38
N LEU A 95 10.86 6.74 6.52
CA LEU A 95 9.47 6.66 6.95
C LEU A 95 9.29 7.18 8.38
N ALA A 96 10.26 6.95 9.28
CA ALA A 96 10.22 7.47 10.64
C ALA A 96 10.18 9.00 10.66
N GLN A 97 10.93 9.67 9.80
CA GLN A 97 10.89 11.14 9.67
C GLN A 97 9.51 11.67 9.25
N ALA A 98 8.76 10.90 8.47
CA ALA A 98 7.44 11.29 7.98
C ALA A 98 6.29 10.92 8.94
N TYR A 99 6.39 9.78 9.63
CA TYR A 99 5.29 9.21 10.43
C TYR A 99 5.50 9.32 11.95
N ALA A 100 6.71 9.64 12.39
CA ALA A 100 7.07 9.85 13.81
C ALA A 100 8.09 11.00 13.95
N PRO A 101 7.80 12.21 13.40
CA PRO A 101 8.77 13.30 13.31
C PRO A 101 9.24 13.81 14.69
N ASP A 102 8.39 13.67 15.71
CA ASP A 102 8.64 14.21 17.05
C ASP A 102 9.35 13.23 17.98
N VAL A 103 9.74 12.05 17.48
CA VAL A 103 10.35 10.98 18.28
C VAL A 103 11.63 10.47 17.62
N ALA A 104 12.74 10.52 18.33
CA ALA A 104 13.99 9.92 17.91
C ALA A 104 13.92 8.39 18.07
N ILE A 105 13.72 7.65 16.98
CA ILE A 105 13.64 6.18 17.00
C ILE A 105 15.02 5.59 16.73
N GLY A 106 15.52 4.77 17.68
CA GLY A 106 16.81 4.11 17.58
C GLY A 106 16.90 3.13 16.41
N ALA A 107 18.10 2.97 15.86
CA ALA A 107 18.35 2.05 14.75
C ALA A 107 18.02 0.58 15.08
N ASP A 108 18.15 0.18 16.34
CA ASP A 108 17.77 -1.12 16.84
C ASP A 108 16.26 -1.37 16.79
N VAL A 109 15.46 -0.35 17.08
CA VAL A 109 13.99 -0.38 16.97
C VAL A 109 13.57 -0.44 15.51
N LEU A 110 14.16 0.40 14.65
CA LEU A 110 13.88 0.39 13.20
C LEU A 110 14.20 -0.97 12.58
N ALA A 111 15.36 -1.54 12.90
CA ALA A 111 15.75 -2.87 12.44
C ALA A 111 14.74 -3.95 12.88
N HIS A 112 14.28 -3.88 14.14
CA HIS A 112 13.28 -4.81 14.66
C HIS A 112 11.93 -4.65 13.93
N ILE A 113 11.48 -3.42 13.66
CA ILE A 113 10.24 -3.16 12.89
C ILE A 113 10.33 -3.75 11.50
N VAL A 114 11.46 -3.56 10.80
CA VAL A 114 11.67 -4.10 9.45
C VAL A 114 11.61 -5.63 9.47
N ASP A 115 12.24 -6.27 10.45
CA ASP A 115 12.24 -7.72 10.62
C ASP A 115 10.81 -8.27 10.76
N ILE A 116 10.03 -7.74 11.71
CA ILE A 116 8.66 -8.20 11.96
C ILE A 116 7.65 -7.78 10.88
N ALA A 117 7.98 -6.78 10.08
CA ALA A 117 7.14 -6.32 8.98
C ALA A 117 7.22 -7.24 7.75
N HIS A 118 8.23 -8.11 7.66
CA HIS A 118 8.44 -9.02 6.53
C HIS A 118 8.36 -8.31 5.16
N GLY A 119 9.01 -7.15 5.05
CA GLY A 119 9.05 -6.35 3.82
C GLY A 119 7.83 -5.45 3.56
N SER A 120 6.81 -5.45 4.41
CA SER A 120 5.60 -4.66 4.22
C SER A 120 5.76 -3.22 4.72
N VAL A 121 5.76 -2.25 3.79
CA VAL A 121 5.76 -0.81 4.12
C VAL A 121 4.58 -0.44 5.04
N ARG A 122 3.38 -0.96 4.78
CA ARG A 122 2.19 -0.72 5.62
C ARG A 122 2.43 -1.13 7.07
N ARG A 123 3.05 -2.28 7.32
CA ARG A 123 3.34 -2.74 8.70
C ARG A 123 4.39 -1.86 9.36
N VAL A 124 5.39 -1.39 8.60
CA VAL A 124 6.39 -0.43 9.12
C VAL A 124 5.71 0.86 9.52
N THR A 125 4.91 1.48 8.65
CA THR A 125 4.26 2.76 8.95
C THR A 125 3.29 2.66 10.12
N VAL A 126 2.50 1.59 10.22
CA VAL A 126 1.60 1.37 11.38
C VAL A 126 2.41 1.29 12.68
N ASN A 127 3.53 0.57 12.70
CA ASN A 127 4.38 0.50 13.89
C ASN A 127 5.00 1.84 14.26
N LEU A 128 5.43 2.64 13.27
CA LEU A 128 5.98 3.98 13.52
C LEU A 128 4.93 4.92 14.12
N VAL A 129 3.70 4.91 13.59
CA VAL A 129 2.60 5.71 14.16
C VAL A 129 2.28 5.27 15.58
N ASN A 130 2.14 3.96 15.83
CA ASN A 130 1.88 3.44 17.17
C ASN A 130 3.00 3.80 18.17
N LEU A 131 4.26 3.82 17.71
CA LEU A 131 5.40 4.24 18.54
C LEU A 131 5.33 5.74 18.86
N ALA A 132 5.01 6.58 17.88
CA ALA A 132 4.86 8.02 18.11
C ALA A 132 3.75 8.31 19.13
N GLU A 133 2.60 7.63 19.00
CA GLU A 133 1.50 7.76 19.95
C GLU A 133 1.89 7.29 21.36
N ALA A 134 2.57 6.13 21.48
CA ALA A 134 3.02 5.60 22.76
C ALA A 134 4.07 6.51 23.41
N ALA A 135 5.00 7.07 22.64
CA ALA A 135 5.98 8.02 23.10
C ALA A 135 5.33 9.31 23.63
N ALA A 136 4.36 9.85 22.90
CA ALA A 136 3.62 11.05 23.31
C ALA A 136 2.85 10.81 24.63
N VAL A 137 2.20 9.65 24.77
CA VAL A 137 1.51 9.28 26.02
C VAL A 137 2.47 9.13 27.19
N ALA A 138 3.66 8.57 26.94
CA ALA A 138 4.68 8.37 27.97
C ALA A 138 5.53 9.63 28.25
N GLY A 139 5.41 10.68 27.42
CA GLY A 139 6.18 11.92 27.55
C GLY A 139 7.66 11.71 27.26
N VAL A 140 8.01 10.81 26.32
CA VAL A 140 9.38 10.54 25.90
C VAL A 140 9.60 10.97 24.45
N ASP A 141 10.77 11.51 24.15
CA ASP A 141 11.17 12.01 22.83
C ASP A 141 12.19 11.11 22.11
N ALA A 142 12.64 10.04 22.79
CA ALA A 142 13.57 9.08 22.22
C ALA A 142 13.22 7.64 22.66
N LEU A 143 13.27 6.71 21.70
CA LEU A 143 12.95 5.29 21.87
C LEU A 143 14.06 4.40 21.33
N ASP A 144 14.69 3.63 22.21
CA ASP A 144 15.51 2.45 21.91
C ASP A 144 14.79 1.18 22.41
N MET A 145 15.32 0.01 22.11
CA MET A 145 14.73 -1.26 22.56
C MET A 145 14.64 -1.39 24.09
N ALA A 146 15.50 -0.68 24.84
CA ALA A 146 15.45 -0.67 26.31
C ALA A 146 14.33 0.25 26.82
N ALA A 147 14.13 1.39 26.20
CA ALA A 147 13.03 2.31 26.51
C ALA A 147 11.67 1.68 26.18
N LEU A 148 11.56 0.98 25.03
CA LEU A 148 10.35 0.26 24.63
C LEU A 148 9.87 -0.78 25.66
N LYS A 149 10.78 -1.52 26.28
CA LYS A 149 10.43 -2.49 27.33
C LYS A 149 9.80 -1.85 28.54
N ARG A 150 9.96 -0.54 28.73
CA ARG A 150 9.39 0.25 29.82
C ARG A 150 8.06 0.92 29.46
N LEU A 151 7.66 0.91 28.18
CA LEU A 151 6.38 1.44 27.78
C LEU A 151 5.26 0.46 28.13
N PRO A 152 4.33 0.82 29.02
CA PRO A 152 3.28 -0.08 29.46
C PRO A 152 2.30 -0.36 28.32
N GLY A 153 2.05 -1.65 28.05
CA GLY A 153 1.02 -2.07 27.09
C GLY A 153 1.35 -1.86 25.62
N PHE A 154 2.57 -1.45 25.27
CA PHE A 154 2.96 -1.33 23.88
C PHE A 154 3.25 -2.70 23.26
N GLU A 155 2.61 -3.00 22.14
CA GLU A 155 2.86 -4.20 21.34
C GLU A 155 3.05 -3.81 19.85
N PHE A 156 4.02 -4.46 19.21
CA PHE A 156 4.25 -4.27 17.78
C PHE A 156 3.13 -4.93 16.94
N TYR A 157 2.65 -4.21 15.95
CA TYR A 157 1.74 -4.74 14.96
C TYR A 157 2.45 -5.68 14.00
N ARG A 158 2.02 -6.94 13.95
CA ARG A 158 2.58 -8.01 13.09
C ARG A 158 1.70 -8.34 11.88
N GLY A 159 0.58 -7.65 11.71
CA GLY A 159 -0.38 -7.92 10.64
C GLY A 159 -1.30 -9.10 10.92
N GLU A 160 -1.31 -9.61 12.16
CA GLU A 160 -2.22 -10.66 12.57
C GLU A 160 -3.64 -10.12 12.75
N SER A 161 -4.64 -10.95 12.42
CA SER A 161 -6.02 -10.64 12.77
C SER A 161 -6.16 -10.62 14.31
N PRO A 162 -6.95 -9.69 14.87
CA PRO A 162 -7.20 -9.69 16.30
C PRO A 162 -7.73 -11.05 16.73
N LYS A 163 -7.11 -11.65 17.74
CA LYS A 163 -7.60 -12.90 18.32
C LYS A 163 -9.05 -12.68 18.73
N ARG A 164 -9.94 -13.55 18.26
CA ARG A 164 -11.35 -13.51 18.62
C ARG A 164 -11.44 -13.34 20.15
N VAL A 165 -11.92 -12.21 20.61
CA VAL A 165 -12.22 -12.01 22.02
C VAL A 165 -13.30 -13.06 22.34
N MET A 166 -12.90 -14.13 23.01
CA MET A 166 -13.82 -15.17 23.45
C MET A 166 -14.86 -14.47 24.31
N ASN A 167 -16.12 -14.51 23.88
CA ASN A 167 -17.25 -13.80 24.44
C ASN A 167 -17.16 -13.72 25.96
N VAL A 168 -16.90 -12.54 26.50
CA VAL A 168 -16.90 -12.22 27.93
C VAL A 168 -18.24 -12.64 28.58
N ARG A 169 -19.29 -12.74 27.78
CA ARG A 169 -20.63 -13.21 28.17
C ARG A 169 -20.67 -14.71 28.58
N MET A 170 -19.81 -15.56 28.00
CA MET A 170 -19.75 -16.99 28.37
C MET A 170 -18.90 -17.25 29.62
N ALA A 171 -17.85 -16.45 29.86
CA ALA A 171 -17.06 -16.55 31.08
C ALA A 171 -17.85 -16.12 32.33
N PHE A 172 -18.69 -15.11 32.20
CA PHE A 172 -19.54 -14.62 33.31
C PHE A 172 -20.65 -15.61 33.69
N LEU A 173 -21.19 -16.37 32.72
CA LEU A 173 -22.22 -17.40 32.98
C LEU A 173 -21.66 -18.70 33.58
N GLN A 174 -20.35 -18.96 33.48
CA GLN A 174 -19.69 -20.10 34.13
C GLN A 174 -19.31 -19.84 35.60
N GLN A 175 -19.21 -18.57 36.01
CA GLN A 175 -18.95 -18.20 37.43
C GLN A 175 -20.25 -18.09 38.25
N LEU A 176 -21.41 -18.22 37.67
CA LEU A 176 -22.73 -18.16 38.35
C LEU A 176 -23.39 -19.55 38.48
N ARG A 177 -22.62 -20.63 38.26
CA ARG A 177 -22.97 -22.01 38.58
C ARG A 177 -22.04 -22.54 39.66
#